data_5a2d3dca7836c8e194a9d69988960a01
#
_entry.id   5a2d3dca7836c8e194a9d69988960a01
#
_cell.length_a   1.000
_cell.length_b   1.000
_cell.length_c   1.000
_cell.angle_alpha   90.00
_cell.angle_beta   90.00
_cell.angle_gamma   90.00
#
_symmetry.space_group_name_H-M   'P 1'
#
loop_
_entity.id
_entity.type
_entity.pdbx_description
1 polymer ?
#
loop_
_entity_poly.entity_id
_entity_poly.type
_entity_poly.pdbx_seq_one_letter_code
_entity_poly.pdbx_strand_id
1 'polypeptide(L)'
;MKIEDLTAFVAVIRLQSTRLAADELGLTQPAITRRVQNFEESLGIPLLNRQTKPLKPTLMGKRVYQQCRHILREVDALSDLVAADSPPSGLLRLAVPQSLSESSLLPALKMLSAQFPEIQPRLSSGWGEELLLRIQRQELEAAVVLFPASKQFPAGIENQPLGAVDLVVVGPKAPAELPQRLEECYQHGWILNPEGCGFRAALQRALIEQGLPLLINLEAFGVTLQLSLIAEGRGLGLMPRALVEHHALRPELEMYALKDFAPRSQLWLVYPNVPASQIPAIDAFAAAIAHGLDLPVHTGIEY
;
A
#
# COMPACT_ATOMS: atom_id res chain seq x y z
N MET A 1 -32.60 -13.44 -2.87
CA MET A 1 -31.19 -13.04 -2.63
C MET A 1 -30.81 -13.45 -1.21
N LYS A 2 -29.78 -14.27 -1.05
CA LYS A 2 -29.28 -14.77 0.26
C LYS A 2 -27.78 -14.45 0.37
N ILE A 3 -27.26 -14.38 1.58
CA ILE A 3 -25.81 -14.09 1.81
C ILE A 3 -24.94 -15.14 1.14
N GLU A 4 -25.34 -16.41 1.19
CA GLU A 4 -24.59 -17.50 0.55
C GLU A 4 -24.52 -17.39 -0.98
N ASP A 5 -25.50 -16.72 -1.61
CA ASP A 5 -25.49 -16.47 -3.06
C ASP A 5 -24.45 -15.39 -3.40
N LEU A 6 -24.35 -14.33 -2.56
CA LEU A 6 -23.34 -13.28 -2.68
C LEU A 6 -21.94 -13.86 -2.49
N THR A 7 -21.75 -14.69 -1.45
CA THR A 7 -20.47 -15.34 -1.14
C THR A 7 -20.00 -16.20 -2.32
N ALA A 8 -20.90 -17.02 -2.88
CA ALA A 8 -20.60 -17.86 -4.04
C ALA A 8 -20.20 -17.01 -5.27
N PHE A 9 -20.95 -15.94 -5.54
CA PHE A 9 -20.65 -15.04 -6.65
C PHE A 9 -19.29 -14.34 -6.49
N VAL A 10 -18.98 -13.83 -5.30
CA VAL A 10 -17.69 -13.19 -4.99
C VAL A 10 -16.53 -14.17 -5.16
N ALA A 11 -16.66 -15.40 -4.65
CA ALA A 11 -15.64 -16.45 -4.81
C ALA A 11 -15.40 -16.79 -6.27
N VAL A 12 -16.46 -16.95 -7.07
CA VAL A 12 -16.35 -17.27 -8.51
C VAL A 12 -15.64 -16.17 -9.29
N ILE A 13 -15.93 -14.90 -9.04
CA ILE A 13 -15.24 -13.80 -9.73
C ILE A 13 -13.77 -13.72 -9.32
N ARG A 14 -13.46 -13.86 -8.03
CA ARG A 14 -12.10 -13.78 -7.52
C ARG A 14 -11.21 -14.90 -8.05
N LEU A 15 -11.73 -16.12 -8.08
CA LEU A 15 -11.02 -17.32 -8.52
C LEU A 15 -11.15 -17.59 -10.02
N GLN A 16 -12.02 -16.85 -10.71
CA GLN A 16 -12.34 -17.01 -12.14
C GLN A 16 -12.73 -18.46 -12.52
N SER A 17 -13.23 -19.22 -11.53
CA SER A 17 -13.52 -20.65 -11.64
C SER A 17 -14.59 -21.07 -10.64
N THR A 18 -15.66 -21.69 -11.14
CA THR A 18 -16.70 -22.27 -10.28
C THR A 18 -16.20 -23.49 -9.51
N ARG A 19 -15.23 -24.23 -10.06
CA ARG A 19 -14.61 -25.38 -9.39
C ARG A 19 -13.78 -24.92 -8.19
N LEU A 20 -12.86 -24.00 -8.40
CA LEU A 20 -12.03 -23.47 -7.30
C LEU A 20 -12.87 -22.79 -6.22
N ALA A 21 -13.95 -22.10 -6.61
CA ALA A 21 -14.90 -21.52 -5.66
C ALA A 21 -15.65 -22.61 -4.85
N ALA A 22 -15.95 -23.75 -5.47
CA ALA A 22 -16.56 -24.89 -4.79
C ALA A 22 -15.60 -25.51 -3.77
N ASP A 23 -14.36 -25.73 -4.18
CA ASP A 23 -13.30 -26.28 -3.32
C ASP A 23 -13.06 -25.37 -2.09
N GLU A 24 -13.00 -24.04 -2.32
CA GLU A 24 -12.80 -23.06 -1.24
C GLU A 24 -13.97 -22.99 -0.25
N LEU A 25 -15.21 -23.06 -0.76
CA LEU A 25 -16.42 -22.92 0.07
C LEU A 25 -16.91 -24.26 0.63
N GLY A 26 -16.20 -25.36 0.40
CA GLY A 26 -16.60 -26.71 0.85
C GLY A 26 -17.90 -27.18 0.22
N LEU A 27 -18.18 -26.78 -1.03
CA LEU A 27 -19.43 -27.09 -1.74
C LEU A 27 -19.12 -27.85 -3.03
N THR A 28 -20.20 -28.37 -3.64
CA THR A 28 -20.09 -28.97 -4.99
C THR A 28 -20.16 -27.88 -6.07
N GLN A 29 -19.49 -28.09 -7.20
CA GLN A 29 -19.53 -27.16 -8.33
C GLN A 29 -20.96 -26.88 -8.85
N PRO A 30 -21.88 -27.85 -8.94
CA PRO A 30 -23.29 -27.59 -9.26
C PRO A 30 -23.96 -26.66 -8.23
N ALA A 31 -23.66 -26.80 -6.92
CA ALA A 31 -24.23 -25.96 -5.88
C ALA A 31 -23.77 -24.49 -6.06
N ILE A 32 -22.48 -24.26 -6.33
CA ILE A 32 -21.95 -22.91 -6.62
C ILE A 32 -22.63 -22.33 -7.87
N THR A 33 -22.72 -23.11 -8.94
CA THR A 33 -23.36 -22.66 -10.19
C THR A 33 -24.81 -22.25 -9.94
N ARG A 34 -25.56 -23.04 -9.17
CA ARG A 34 -26.95 -22.75 -8.81
C ARG A 34 -27.08 -21.49 -7.96
N ARG A 35 -26.21 -21.30 -6.96
CA ARG A 35 -26.22 -20.08 -6.13
C ARG A 35 -25.98 -18.82 -6.97
N VAL A 36 -25.01 -18.86 -7.88
CA VAL A 36 -24.74 -17.72 -8.78
C VAL A 36 -25.92 -17.47 -9.72
N GLN A 37 -26.55 -18.51 -10.25
CA GLN A 37 -27.76 -18.38 -11.07
C GLN A 37 -28.91 -17.74 -10.30
N ASN A 38 -29.21 -18.26 -9.10
CA ASN A 38 -30.24 -17.67 -8.23
C ASN A 38 -29.97 -16.20 -7.93
N PHE A 39 -28.69 -15.83 -7.79
CA PHE A 39 -28.30 -14.44 -7.58
C PHE A 39 -28.56 -13.59 -8.83
N GLU A 40 -28.14 -14.03 -10.01
CA GLU A 40 -28.44 -13.37 -11.30
C GLU A 40 -29.96 -13.21 -11.52
N GLU A 41 -30.74 -14.26 -11.26
CA GLU A 41 -32.19 -14.24 -11.35
C GLU A 41 -32.83 -13.25 -10.38
N SER A 42 -32.34 -13.19 -9.13
CA SER A 42 -32.85 -12.25 -8.13
C SER A 42 -32.62 -10.78 -8.48
N LEU A 43 -31.59 -10.49 -9.29
CA LEU A 43 -31.25 -9.15 -9.78
C LEU A 43 -31.82 -8.88 -11.19
N GLY A 44 -32.29 -9.91 -11.89
CA GLY A 44 -32.82 -9.81 -13.24
C GLY A 44 -31.79 -9.51 -14.33
N ILE A 45 -30.49 -9.70 -14.05
CA ILE A 45 -29.39 -9.35 -14.97
C ILE A 45 -28.27 -10.39 -14.94
N PRO A 46 -27.61 -10.68 -16.08
CA PRO A 46 -26.44 -11.53 -16.13
C PRO A 46 -25.21 -10.79 -15.55
N LEU A 47 -24.54 -11.42 -14.60
CA LEU A 47 -23.35 -10.88 -13.95
C LEU A 47 -22.05 -11.49 -14.49
N LEU A 48 -22.13 -12.69 -15.08
CA LEU A 48 -20.99 -13.43 -15.63
C LEU A 48 -21.10 -13.58 -17.14
N ASN A 49 -19.96 -13.41 -17.83
CA ASN A 49 -19.85 -13.78 -19.25
C ASN A 49 -19.45 -15.26 -19.33
N ARG A 50 -20.44 -16.12 -19.62
CA ARG A 50 -20.26 -17.57 -19.68
C ARG A 50 -19.51 -18.04 -20.93
N GLN A 51 -19.28 -17.16 -21.92
CA GLN A 51 -18.57 -17.49 -23.15
C GLN A 51 -17.04 -17.33 -23.04
N THR A 52 -16.56 -16.75 -21.94
CA THR A 52 -15.11 -16.53 -21.72
C THR A 52 -14.47 -17.62 -20.86
N LYS A 53 -13.26 -18.01 -21.23
CA LYS A 53 -12.39 -18.89 -20.41
C LYS A 53 -11.05 -18.16 -20.24
N PRO A 54 -10.63 -17.78 -19.03
CA PRO A 54 -11.34 -17.93 -17.74
C PRO A 54 -12.63 -17.12 -17.67
N LEU A 55 -13.51 -17.51 -16.72
CA LEU A 55 -14.81 -16.87 -16.50
C LEU A 55 -14.62 -15.39 -16.09
N LYS A 56 -15.27 -14.47 -16.80
CA LYS A 56 -15.14 -13.02 -16.54
C LYS A 56 -16.48 -12.40 -16.17
N PRO A 57 -16.47 -11.38 -15.25
CA PRO A 57 -17.68 -10.62 -14.99
C PRO A 57 -18.06 -9.72 -16.16
N THR A 58 -19.36 -9.48 -16.32
CA THR A 58 -19.89 -8.40 -17.16
C THR A 58 -19.53 -7.04 -16.56
N LEU A 59 -19.78 -5.94 -17.29
CA LEU A 59 -19.59 -4.59 -16.73
C LEU A 59 -20.42 -4.39 -15.44
N MET A 60 -21.68 -4.85 -15.47
CA MET A 60 -22.54 -4.79 -14.29
C MET A 60 -22.07 -5.79 -13.22
N GLY A 61 -21.60 -6.98 -13.62
CA GLY A 61 -20.99 -7.95 -12.70
C GLY A 61 -19.81 -7.40 -11.91
N LYS A 62 -18.97 -6.55 -12.52
CA LYS A 62 -17.89 -5.86 -11.79
C LYS A 62 -18.42 -4.89 -10.72
N ARG A 63 -19.44 -4.12 -11.04
CA ARG A 63 -20.07 -3.17 -10.09
C ARG A 63 -20.76 -3.91 -8.94
N VAL A 64 -21.54 -4.95 -9.27
CA VAL A 64 -22.23 -5.81 -8.28
C VAL A 64 -21.21 -6.54 -7.40
N TYR A 65 -20.09 -7.02 -7.96
CA TYR A 65 -19.00 -7.63 -7.19
C TYR A 65 -18.46 -6.73 -6.09
N GLN A 66 -18.21 -5.46 -6.40
CA GLN A 66 -17.73 -4.50 -5.39
C GLN A 66 -18.78 -4.31 -4.29
N GLN A 67 -20.05 -4.17 -4.66
CA GLN A 67 -21.12 -4.00 -3.69
C GLN A 67 -21.35 -5.27 -2.83
N CYS A 68 -21.25 -6.46 -3.42
CA CYS A 68 -21.33 -7.71 -2.66
C CYS A 68 -20.21 -7.84 -1.63
N ARG A 69 -18.99 -7.43 -1.98
CA ARG A 69 -17.86 -7.42 -1.05
C ARG A 69 -18.10 -6.47 0.13
N HIS A 70 -18.70 -5.31 -0.12
CA HIS A 70 -19.07 -4.39 0.94
C HIS A 70 -20.11 -5.01 1.87
N ILE A 71 -21.20 -5.57 1.32
CA ILE A 71 -22.25 -6.20 2.13
C ILE A 71 -21.71 -7.35 2.98
N LEU A 72 -20.86 -8.22 2.40
CA LEU A 72 -20.31 -9.35 3.14
C LEU A 72 -19.43 -8.90 4.32
N ARG A 73 -18.68 -7.81 4.18
CA ARG A 73 -17.92 -7.26 5.29
C ARG A 73 -18.78 -6.66 6.39
N GLU A 74 -19.88 -5.97 6.04
CA GLU A 74 -20.81 -5.47 7.05
C GLU A 74 -21.44 -6.62 7.84
N VAL A 75 -21.66 -7.76 7.18
CA VAL A 75 -22.12 -8.98 7.86
C VAL A 75 -21.03 -9.56 8.78
N ASP A 76 -19.78 -9.58 8.32
CA ASP A 76 -18.64 -10.02 9.13
C ASP A 76 -18.45 -9.07 10.33
N ALA A 77 -18.51 -7.75 10.10
CA ALA A 77 -18.43 -6.73 11.16
C ALA A 77 -19.55 -6.87 12.21
N LEU A 78 -20.76 -7.23 11.80
CA LEU A 78 -21.86 -7.52 12.73
C LEU A 78 -21.53 -8.73 13.61
N SER A 79 -20.92 -9.77 13.05
CA SER A 79 -20.50 -10.95 13.81
C SER A 79 -19.38 -10.60 14.81
N ASP A 80 -18.45 -9.74 14.41
CA ASP A 80 -17.34 -9.27 15.24
C ASP A 80 -17.78 -8.35 16.39
N LEU A 81 -18.89 -7.60 16.24
CA LEU A 81 -19.47 -6.83 17.35
C LEU A 81 -19.87 -7.72 18.54
N VAL A 82 -20.25 -8.95 18.26
CA VAL A 82 -20.62 -9.93 19.29
C VAL A 82 -19.39 -10.67 19.84
N ALA A 83 -18.30 -10.70 19.04
CA ALA A 83 -17.04 -11.37 19.34
C ALA A 83 -15.94 -10.39 19.80
N ALA A 84 -16.29 -9.28 20.45
CA ALA A 84 -15.39 -8.18 20.79
C ALA A 84 -14.13 -8.60 21.60
N ASP A 85 -14.15 -9.77 22.23
CA ASP A 85 -13.02 -10.34 22.99
C ASP A 85 -12.25 -11.43 22.20
N SER A 86 -12.55 -11.63 20.91
CA SER A 86 -11.85 -12.65 20.13
C SER A 86 -10.51 -12.11 19.59
N PRO A 87 -9.43 -12.91 19.64
CA PRO A 87 -8.15 -12.50 19.08
C PRO A 87 -8.27 -12.22 17.57
N PRO A 88 -7.47 -11.26 17.04
CA PRO A 88 -7.44 -10.98 15.61
C PRO A 88 -7.17 -12.25 14.80
N SER A 89 -8.02 -12.56 13.83
CA SER A 89 -7.91 -13.80 13.03
C SER A 89 -8.31 -13.57 11.58
N GLY A 90 -8.01 -14.53 10.71
CA GLY A 90 -8.42 -14.54 9.31
C GLY A 90 -7.47 -13.81 8.36
N LEU A 91 -7.93 -13.55 7.14
CA LEU A 91 -7.15 -12.94 6.08
C LEU A 91 -7.05 -11.42 6.28
N LEU A 92 -5.82 -10.90 6.33
CA LEU A 92 -5.54 -9.47 6.46
C LEU A 92 -4.64 -9.00 5.29
N ARG A 93 -5.23 -8.27 4.34
CA ARG A 93 -4.52 -7.72 3.17
C ARG A 93 -4.04 -6.31 3.47
N LEU A 94 -2.72 -6.15 3.55
CA LEU A 94 -2.05 -4.92 3.92
C LEU A 94 -1.12 -4.46 2.80
N ALA A 95 -0.88 -3.17 2.71
CA ALA A 95 0.04 -2.63 1.73
C ALA A 95 0.91 -1.50 2.29
N VAL A 96 2.09 -1.34 1.66
CA VAL A 96 3.05 -0.27 1.95
C VAL A 96 3.39 0.49 0.66
N PRO A 97 3.93 1.72 0.76
CA PRO A 97 4.47 2.41 -0.39
C PRO A 97 5.57 1.57 -1.06
N GLN A 98 5.60 1.56 -2.40
CA GLN A 98 6.63 0.86 -3.16
C GLN A 98 8.04 1.27 -2.74
N SER A 99 8.23 2.55 -2.41
CA SER A 99 9.51 3.10 -1.94
C SER A 99 9.97 2.58 -0.57
N LEU A 100 9.08 1.96 0.22
CA LEU A 100 9.38 1.40 1.54
C LEU A 100 9.34 -0.15 1.55
N SER A 101 8.91 -0.78 0.45
CA SER A 101 8.63 -2.21 0.44
C SER A 101 9.82 -3.09 0.82
N GLU A 102 11.02 -2.73 0.34
CA GLU A 102 12.25 -3.50 0.56
C GLU A 102 12.68 -3.52 2.03
N SER A 103 12.53 -2.40 2.73
CA SER A 103 12.95 -2.25 4.13
C SER A 103 11.88 -2.71 5.13
N SER A 104 10.59 -2.65 4.77
CA SER A 104 9.50 -2.74 5.75
C SER A 104 8.67 -4.01 5.69
N LEU A 105 8.54 -4.66 4.52
CA LEU A 105 7.63 -5.82 4.41
C LEU A 105 8.06 -7.02 5.25
N LEU A 106 9.35 -7.37 5.25
CA LEU A 106 9.83 -8.52 6.01
C LEU A 106 9.76 -8.31 7.53
N PRO A 107 10.18 -7.16 8.10
CA PRO A 107 9.97 -6.86 9.50
C PRO A 107 8.49 -6.89 9.91
N ALA A 108 7.61 -6.29 9.13
CA ALA A 108 6.17 -6.29 9.38
C ALA A 108 5.58 -7.70 9.37
N LEU A 109 5.96 -8.54 8.40
CA LEU A 109 5.51 -9.93 8.35
C LEU A 109 5.93 -10.72 9.58
N LYS A 110 7.21 -10.61 9.99
CA LYS A 110 7.73 -11.29 11.18
C LYS A 110 6.98 -10.87 12.45
N MET A 111 6.72 -9.57 12.59
CA MET A 111 6.00 -9.02 13.74
C MET A 111 4.55 -9.54 13.77
N LEU A 112 3.81 -9.45 12.64
CA LEU A 112 2.44 -9.93 12.55
C LEU A 112 2.34 -11.43 12.87
N SER A 113 3.23 -12.26 12.31
CA SER A 113 3.22 -13.69 12.56
C SER A 113 3.54 -14.06 14.01
N ALA A 114 4.34 -13.25 14.71
CA ALA A 114 4.69 -13.48 16.12
C ALA A 114 3.57 -13.04 17.08
N GLN A 115 2.95 -11.87 16.83
CA GLN A 115 1.96 -11.30 17.74
C GLN A 115 0.52 -11.77 17.47
N PHE A 116 0.21 -12.09 16.20
CA PHE A 116 -1.13 -12.46 15.76
C PHE A 116 -1.09 -13.77 14.93
N PRO A 117 -0.86 -14.91 15.56
CA PRO A 117 -0.64 -16.19 14.85
C PRO A 117 -1.85 -16.68 14.06
N GLU A 118 -3.06 -16.23 14.39
CA GLU A 118 -4.29 -16.59 13.66
C GLU A 118 -4.57 -15.67 12.46
N ILE A 119 -3.82 -14.57 12.31
CA ILE A 119 -3.88 -13.71 11.13
C ILE A 119 -3.11 -14.38 9.98
N GLN A 120 -3.69 -14.33 8.79
CA GLN A 120 -3.05 -14.70 7.54
C GLN A 120 -2.70 -13.42 6.76
N PRO A 121 -1.51 -12.82 6.99
CA PRO A 121 -1.19 -11.55 6.36
C PRO A 121 -0.88 -11.75 4.87
N ARG A 122 -1.46 -10.89 4.02
CA ARG A 122 -1.09 -10.75 2.61
C ARG A 122 -0.55 -9.35 2.39
N LEU A 123 0.77 -9.26 2.35
CA LEU A 123 1.46 -8.00 2.17
C LEU A 123 1.69 -7.70 0.70
N SER A 124 1.52 -6.45 0.31
CA SER A 124 1.77 -5.95 -1.04
C SER A 124 2.34 -4.53 -0.99
N SER A 125 2.77 -4.03 -2.14
CA SER A 125 3.23 -2.65 -2.28
C SER A 125 2.56 -1.98 -3.48
N GLY A 126 2.60 -0.64 -3.51
CA GLY A 126 2.05 0.16 -4.59
C GLY A 126 2.33 1.65 -4.41
N TRP A 127 1.86 2.48 -5.33
CA TRP A 127 1.94 3.92 -5.23
C TRP A 127 0.77 4.48 -4.42
N GLY A 128 0.96 5.61 -3.74
CA GLY A 128 0.00 6.15 -2.79
C GLY A 128 -1.42 6.27 -3.33
N GLU A 129 -1.62 6.85 -4.52
CA GLU A 129 -2.96 6.99 -5.12
C GLU A 129 -3.55 5.63 -5.54
N GLU A 130 -2.73 4.70 -6.04
CA GLU A 130 -3.16 3.33 -6.34
C GLU A 130 -3.62 2.62 -5.06
N LEU A 131 -2.84 2.72 -3.98
CA LEU A 131 -3.19 2.13 -2.69
C LEU A 131 -4.50 2.70 -2.14
N LEU A 132 -4.72 4.02 -2.25
CA LEU A 132 -6.01 4.63 -1.89
C LEU A 132 -7.17 4.08 -2.71
N LEU A 133 -7.00 3.92 -4.02
CA LEU A 133 -8.02 3.31 -4.87
C LEU A 133 -8.30 1.85 -4.48
N ARG A 134 -7.28 1.10 -4.09
CA ARG A 134 -7.44 -0.29 -3.61
C ARG A 134 -8.17 -0.34 -2.26
N ILE A 135 -7.91 0.61 -1.36
CA ILE A 135 -8.67 0.79 -0.11
C ILE A 135 -10.14 1.11 -0.42
N GLN A 136 -10.42 2.11 -1.29
CA GLN A 136 -11.78 2.45 -1.69
C GLN A 136 -12.53 1.29 -2.34
N ARG A 137 -11.84 0.46 -3.13
CA ARG A 137 -12.38 -0.76 -3.73
C ARG A 137 -12.43 -1.93 -2.77
N GLN A 138 -12.02 -1.70 -1.52
CA GLN A 138 -11.98 -2.73 -0.49
C GLN A 138 -11.14 -3.96 -0.89
N GLU A 139 -10.08 -3.74 -1.66
CA GLU A 139 -9.10 -4.76 -2.02
C GLU A 139 -8.02 -4.93 -0.96
N LEU A 140 -7.95 -3.98 -0.01
CA LEU A 140 -7.06 -3.97 1.15
C LEU A 140 -7.88 -3.67 2.40
N GLU A 141 -7.49 -4.25 3.52
CA GLU A 141 -8.00 -3.91 4.86
C GLU A 141 -7.31 -2.67 5.40
N ALA A 142 -6.00 -2.50 5.16
CA ALA A 142 -5.30 -1.25 5.47
C ALA A 142 -4.09 -1.04 4.57
N ALA A 143 -3.63 0.21 4.50
CA ALA A 143 -2.36 0.54 3.89
C ALA A 143 -1.64 1.65 4.67
N VAL A 144 -0.32 1.56 4.71
CA VAL A 144 0.51 2.71 5.02
C VAL A 144 0.80 3.44 3.73
N VAL A 145 0.69 4.77 3.72
CA VAL A 145 0.89 5.59 2.52
C VAL A 145 1.71 6.85 2.84
N LEU A 146 2.37 7.40 1.83
CA LEU A 146 3.15 8.63 1.93
C LEU A 146 2.48 9.72 1.10
N PHE A 147 2.03 10.79 1.77
CA PHE A 147 1.43 11.96 1.16
C PHE A 147 1.88 13.24 1.85
N PRO A 148 1.67 14.42 1.26
CA PRO A 148 1.81 15.68 1.99
C PRO A 148 0.91 15.72 3.24
N ALA A 149 1.31 16.43 4.28
CA ALA A 149 0.50 16.61 5.50
C ALA A 149 -0.88 17.24 5.24
N SER A 150 -1.01 18.01 4.15
CA SER A 150 -2.27 18.65 3.70
C SER A 150 -3.20 17.72 2.91
N LYS A 151 -2.85 16.43 2.75
CA LYS A 151 -3.68 15.48 1.98
C LYS A 151 -5.07 15.36 2.59
N GLN A 152 -6.08 15.55 1.76
CA GLN A 152 -7.47 15.24 2.09
C GLN A 152 -7.79 13.83 1.61
N PHE A 153 -8.35 13.02 2.50
CA PHE A 153 -8.75 11.65 2.17
C PHE A 153 -10.23 11.60 1.82
N PRO A 154 -10.64 10.68 0.93
CA PRO A 154 -12.04 10.51 0.59
C PRO A 154 -12.91 10.12 1.79
N ALA A 155 -14.19 10.48 1.77
CA ALA A 155 -15.14 10.06 2.79
C ALA A 155 -15.21 8.51 2.91
N GLY A 156 -15.31 8.02 4.15
CA GLY A 156 -15.34 6.57 4.44
C GLY A 156 -13.97 5.91 4.48
N ILE A 157 -12.89 6.70 4.44
CA ILE A 157 -11.53 6.23 4.72
C ILE A 157 -11.08 6.86 6.04
N GLU A 158 -10.86 6.01 7.03
CA GLU A 158 -10.17 6.39 8.26
C GLU A 158 -8.71 6.65 7.96
N ASN A 159 -8.14 7.68 8.58
CA ASN A 159 -6.76 8.04 8.37
C ASN A 159 -6.11 8.54 9.66
N GLN A 160 -4.92 8.05 9.92
CA GLN A 160 -4.13 8.38 11.10
C GLN A 160 -2.73 8.81 10.68
N PRO A 161 -2.25 10.00 11.06
CA PRO A 161 -0.88 10.40 10.82
C PRO A 161 0.06 9.61 11.74
N LEU A 162 1.08 8.97 11.15
CA LEU A 162 2.08 8.19 11.88
C LEU A 162 3.35 8.98 12.16
N GLY A 163 3.65 10.00 11.38
CA GLY A 163 4.80 10.87 11.58
C GLY A 163 5.30 11.52 10.29
N ALA A 164 6.10 12.56 10.44
CA ALA A 164 6.73 13.26 9.32
C ALA A 164 8.00 12.53 8.90
N VAL A 165 8.16 12.32 7.60
CA VAL A 165 9.32 11.66 6.98
C VAL A 165 10.16 12.69 6.27
N ASP A 166 11.37 12.93 6.76
CA ASP A 166 12.33 13.81 6.11
C ASP A 166 12.94 13.12 4.89
N LEU A 167 12.93 13.81 3.76
CA LEU A 167 13.57 13.36 2.53
C LEU A 167 14.92 14.07 2.36
N VAL A 168 15.89 13.34 1.83
CA VAL A 168 17.23 13.88 1.59
C VAL A 168 17.67 13.62 0.16
N VAL A 169 18.43 14.55 -0.39
CA VAL A 169 19.18 14.32 -1.61
C VAL A 169 20.43 13.54 -1.26
N VAL A 170 20.68 12.47 -2.02
CA VAL A 170 21.80 11.56 -1.79
C VAL A 170 22.67 11.53 -3.03
N GLY A 171 23.96 11.63 -2.82
CA GLY A 171 24.99 11.48 -3.85
C GLY A 171 26.10 10.52 -3.43
N PRO A 172 27.09 10.26 -4.29
CA PRO A 172 28.27 9.49 -3.96
C PRO A 172 29.11 10.24 -2.93
N LYS A 173 29.85 9.50 -2.12
CA LYS A 173 30.84 10.07 -1.23
C LYS A 173 32.03 10.50 -2.05
N ALA A 174 32.09 11.72 -2.44
CA ALA A 174 33.32 12.34 -2.93
C ALA A 174 33.16 13.70 -3.43
N PRO A 175 32.83 14.74 -3.43
CA PRO A 175 33.70 15.82 -3.90
C PRO A 175 34.15 16.78 -2.83
N ALA A 176 35.14 17.57 -3.15
CA ALA A 176 35.68 18.61 -2.27
C ALA A 176 34.63 19.66 -1.86
N GLU A 177 33.59 19.84 -2.65
CA GLU A 177 32.48 20.76 -2.38
C GLU A 177 31.12 20.06 -2.61
N LEU A 178 30.28 20.03 -1.56
CA LEU A 178 28.93 19.47 -1.60
C LEU A 178 27.94 20.52 -2.15
N PRO A 179 26.97 20.13 -2.98
CA PRO A 179 25.89 21.01 -3.39
C PRO A 179 25.15 21.60 -2.17
N GLN A 180 24.89 22.91 -2.22
CA GLN A 180 24.19 23.66 -1.18
C GLN A 180 22.78 24.07 -1.60
N ARG A 181 22.51 24.03 -2.92
CA ARG A 181 21.25 24.44 -3.53
C ARG A 181 20.81 23.41 -4.57
N LEU A 182 19.51 23.35 -4.80
CA LEU A 182 18.94 22.40 -5.74
C LEU A 182 19.42 22.62 -7.19
N GLU A 183 19.65 23.87 -7.59
CA GLU A 183 20.23 24.23 -8.91
C GLU A 183 21.63 23.64 -9.14
N GLU A 184 22.43 23.46 -8.10
CA GLU A 184 23.76 22.86 -8.19
C GLU A 184 23.70 21.34 -8.41
N CYS A 185 22.57 20.71 -8.03
CA CYS A 185 22.30 19.29 -8.23
C CYS A 185 21.88 18.95 -9.66
N TYR A 186 21.37 19.93 -10.41
CA TYR A 186 20.72 19.73 -11.70
C TYR A 186 21.60 18.99 -12.71
N GLN A 187 22.88 19.34 -12.83
CA GLN A 187 23.78 18.76 -13.84
C GLN A 187 24.15 17.30 -13.60
N HIS A 188 23.96 16.79 -12.38
CA HIS A 188 24.26 15.39 -12.05
C HIS A 188 23.20 14.41 -12.58
N GLY A 189 21.98 14.89 -12.83
CA GLY A 189 20.83 14.06 -13.15
C GLY A 189 20.40 13.18 -11.97
N TRP A 190 19.28 12.49 -12.12
CA TRP A 190 18.59 11.82 -11.03
C TRP A 190 18.36 10.34 -11.29
N ILE A 191 18.48 9.55 -10.24
CA ILE A 191 18.08 8.14 -10.15
C ILE A 191 16.86 8.10 -9.24
N LEU A 192 15.70 7.83 -9.82
CA LEU A 192 14.41 7.97 -9.12
C LEU A 192 13.52 6.75 -9.33
N ASN A 193 12.53 6.61 -8.46
CA ASN A 193 11.41 5.74 -8.73
C ASN A 193 10.64 6.20 -9.99
N PRO A 194 9.96 5.29 -10.71
CA PRO A 194 9.07 5.65 -11.81
C PRO A 194 7.96 6.63 -11.43
N GLU A 195 7.19 7.04 -12.42
CA GLU A 195 6.00 7.88 -12.23
C GLU A 195 5.03 7.26 -11.21
N GLY A 196 4.32 8.13 -10.47
CA GLY A 196 3.48 7.73 -9.35
C GLY A 196 4.17 7.84 -7.98
N CYS A 197 5.50 7.97 -7.92
CA CYS A 197 6.22 8.25 -6.68
C CYS A 197 6.04 9.70 -6.24
N GLY A 198 5.53 9.92 -5.02
CA GLY A 198 5.34 11.25 -4.44
C GLY A 198 6.64 12.04 -4.27
N PHE A 199 7.77 11.38 -4.03
CA PHE A 199 9.09 12.03 -3.90
C PHE A 199 9.53 12.62 -5.24
N ARG A 200 9.39 11.85 -6.34
CA ARG A 200 9.65 12.34 -7.70
C ARG A 200 8.80 13.56 -8.03
N ALA A 201 7.51 13.52 -7.70
CA ALA A 201 6.60 14.63 -7.93
C ALA A 201 6.98 15.89 -7.11
N ALA A 202 7.48 15.73 -5.88
CA ALA A 202 7.97 16.83 -5.06
C ALA A 202 9.23 17.46 -5.65
N LEU A 203 10.20 16.66 -6.08
CA LEU A 203 11.41 17.12 -6.73
C LEU A 203 11.10 17.85 -8.04
N GLN A 204 10.26 17.25 -8.87
CA GLN A 204 9.87 17.84 -10.16
C GLN A 204 9.23 19.21 -9.98
N ARG A 205 8.34 19.37 -9.01
CA ARG A 205 7.73 20.68 -8.71
C ARG A 205 8.78 21.71 -8.28
N ALA A 206 9.67 21.34 -7.37
CA ALA A 206 10.71 22.25 -6.90
C ALA A 206 11.67 22.70 -8.01
N LEU A 207 12.03 21.80 -8.94
CA LEU A 207 12.83 22.12 -10.11
C LEU A 207 12.09 23.04 -11.08
N ILE A 208 10.81 22.77 -11.36
CA ILE A 208 9.96 23.61 -12.23
C ILE A 208 9.82 25.01 -11.66
N GLU A 209 9.64 25.16 -10.35
CA GLU A 209 9.59 26.47 -9.67
C GLU A 209 10.87 27.30 -9.85
N GLN A 210 12.01 26.63 -10.06
CA GLN A 210 13.28 27.26 -10.36
C GLN A 210 13.58 27.37 -11.87
N GLY A 211 12.63 26.98 -12.73
CA GLY A 211 12.80 26.97 -14.18
C GLY A 211 13.71 25.87 -14.71
N LEU A 212 13.98 24.84 -13.93
CA LEU A 212 14.85 23.73 -14.27
C LEU A 212 14.05 22.48 -14.67
N PRO A 213 14.43 21.77 -15.74
CA PRO A 213 13.81 20.49 -16.07
C PRO A 213 14.31 19.37 -15.17
N LEU A 214 13.50 18.34 -14.97
CA LEU A 214 13.90 17.11 -14.28
C LEU A 214 14.68 16.22 -15.26
N LEU A 215 15.99 16.09 -15.06
CA LEU A 215 16.85 15.20 -15.84
C LEU A 215 16.93 13.83 -15.16
N ILE A 216 16.33 12.81 -15.75
CA ILE A 216 16.34 11.45 -15.21
C ILE A 216 17.40 10.64 -15.95
N ASN A 217 18.43 10.21 -15.22
CA ASN A 217 19.47 9.32 -15.75
C ASN A 217 18.96 7.86 -15.76
N LEU A 218 18.27 7.44 -14.71
CA LEU A 218 17.73 6.09 -14.55
C LEU A 218 16.44 6.10 -13.73
N GLU A 219 15.50 5.26 -14.14
CA GLU A 219 14.37 4.86 -13.32
C GLU A 219 14.64 3.48 -12.72
N ALA A 220 14.65 3.38 -11.41
CA ALA A 220 14.97 2.14 -10.71
C ALA A 220 14.03 1.93 -9.54
N PHE A 221 13.57 0.68 -9.37
CA PHE A 221 12.84 0.23 -8.20
C PHE A 221 13.83 -0.30 -7.13
N GLY A 222 13.45 -0.13 -5.86
CA GLY A 222 14.22 -0.65 -4.74
C GLY A 222 15.32 0.29 -4.27
N VAL A 223 15.41 0.41 -2.96
CA VAL A 223 16.35 1.32 -2.29
C VAL A 223 17.78 0.87 -2.52
N THR A 224 18.06 -0.43 -2.39
CA THR A 224 19.41 -0.99 -2.54
C THR A 224 19.97 -0.73 -3.93
N LEU A 225 19.19 -0.95 -5.00
CA LEU A 225 19.65 -0.68 -6.37
C LEU A 225 19.90 0.82 -6.60
N GLN A 226 18.99 1.68 -6.14
CA GLN A 226 19.15 3.13 -6.28
C GLN A 226 20.43 3.58 -5.57
N LEU A 227 20.65 3.17 -4.31
CA LEU A 227 21.85 3.56 -3.54
C LEU A 227 23.13 3.01 -4.16
N SER A 228 23.12 1.80 -4.72
CA SER A 228 24.29 1.25 -5.43
C SER A 228 24.64 2.08 -6.66
N LEU A 229 23.66 2.47 -7.47
CA LEU A 229 23.86 3.31 -8.65
C LEU A 229 24.35 4.73 -8.27
N ILE A 230 23.83 5.27 -7.16
CA ILE A 230 24.27 6.57 -6.62
C ILE A 230 25.72 6.48 -6.14
N ALA A 231 26.10 5.44 -5.40
CA ALA A 231 27.47 5.23 -4.94
C ALA A 231 28.47 5.16 -6.09
N GLU A 232 28.05 4.58 -7.25
CA GLU A 232 28.85 4.56 -8.48
C GLU A 232 28.87 5.92 -9.23
N GLY A 233 28.22 6.97 -8.71
CA GLY A 233 28.20 8.29 -9.35
C GLY A 233 27.31 8.39 -10.59
N ARG A 234 26.30 7.52 -10.73
CA ARG A 234 25.41 7.52 -11.90
C ARG A 234 24.35 8.62 -11.86
N GLY A 235 24.23 9.36 -10.77
CA GLY A 235 23.27 10.44 -10.54
C GLY A 235 22.98 10.61 -9.06
N LEU A 236 22.05 11.50 -8.74
CA LEU A 236 21.60 11.77 -7.38
C LEU A 236 20.25 11.06 -7.12
N GLY A 237 19.97 10.78 -5.86
CA GLY A 237 18.68 10.24 -5.42
C GLY A 237 17.93 11.17 -4.50
N LEU A 238 16.62 10.95 -4.37
CA LEU A 238 15.76 11.56 -3.34
C LEU A 238 14.98 10.48 -2.62
N MET A 239 15.20 10.32 -1.32
CA MET A 239 14.59 9.26 -0.52
C MET A 239 14.52 9.60 0.97
N PRO A 240 13.75 8.85 1.78
CA PRO A 240 13.73 9.01 3.23
C PRO A 240 15.12 8.92 3.85
N ARG A 241 15.44 9.87 4.72
CA ARG A 241 16.73 9.93 5.44
C ARG A 241 17.05 8.63 6.15
N ALA A 242 16.09 8.08 6.90
CA ALA A 242 16.26 6.85 7.67
C ALA A 242 16.73 5.66 6.81
N LEU A 243 16.22 5.55 5.57
CA LEU A 243 16.62 4.47 4.66
C LEU A 243 18.08 4.57 4.23
N VAL A 244 18.64 5.78 4.17
CA VAL A 244 20.07 5.99 3.85
C VAL A 244 20.92 5.74 5.09
N GLU A 245 20.50 6.25 6.25
CA GLU A 245 21.25 6.15 7.52
C GLU A 245 21.46 4.70 7.95
N HIS A 246 20.46 3.84 7.73
CA HIS A 246 20.53 2.41 8.11
C HIS A 246 21.02 1.48 7.00
N HIS A 247 21.36 2.01 5.82
CA HIS A 247 21.79 1.18 4.71
C HIS A 247 23.27 0.79 4.79
N ALA A 248 23.61 -0.42 4.36
CA ALA A 248 24.99 -0.92 4.35
C ALA A 248 25.94 -0.06 3.52
N LEU A 249 25.45 0.59 2.46
CA LEU A 249 26.23 1.50 1.61
C LEU A 249 26.38 2.91 2.19
N ARG A 250 25.85 3.20 3.40
CA ARG A 250 25.97 4.54 4.02
C ARG A 250 27.40 5.10 3.99
N PRO A 251 28.48 4.31 4.20
CA PRO A 251 29.86 4.83 4.14
C PRO A 251 30.29 5.32 2.76
N GLU A 252 29.62 4.90 1.70
CA GLU A 252 29.92 5.26 0.30
C GLU A 252 29.07 6.42 -0.22
N LEU A 253 28.15 6.92 0.62
CA LEU A 253 27.13 7.89 0.24
C LEU A 253 27.27 9.17 1.07
N GLU A 254 26.84 10.29 0.49
CA GLU A 254 26.70 11.56 1.15
C GLU A 254 25.27 12.09 1.06
N MET A 255 24.75 12.64 2.14
CA MET A 255 23.44 13.27 2.20
C MET A 255 23.61 14.79 2.10
N TYR A 256 23.05 15.39 1.07
CA TYR A 256 23.19 16.82 0.81
C TYR A 256 22.16 17.63 1.59
N ALA A 257 22.62 18.52 2.45
CA ALA A 257 21.79 19.46 3.19
C ALA A 257 21.58 20.73 2.37
N LEU A 258 20.62 20.70 1.45
CA LEU A 258 20.30 21.83 0.59
C LEU A 258 19.55 22.92 1.37
N LYS A 259 19.91 24.19 1.16
CA LYS A 259 19.31 25.35 1.87
C LYS A 259 17.93 25.71 1.36
N ASP A 260 17.66 25.39 0.10
CA ASP A 260 16.44 25.73 -0.63
C ASP A 260 15.53 24.52 -0.95
N PHE A 261 15.93 23.31 -0.52
CA PHE A 261 15.14 22.10 -0.76
C PHE A 261 15.28 21.09 0.38
N ALA A 262 14.33 21.10 1.28
CA ALA A 262 14.21 20.16 2.40
C ALA A 262 12.80 19.57 2.44
N PRO A 263 12.47 18.70 1.48
CA PRO A 263 11.11 18.18 1.35
C PRO A 263 10.76 17.21 2.48
N ARG A 264 9.50 17.25 2.90
CA ARG A 264 8.92 16.35 3.88
C ARG A 264 7.69 15.65 3.30
N SER A 265 7.51 14.42 3.71
CA SER A 265 6.28 13.67 3.49
C SER A 265 5.68 13.30 4.84
N GLN A 266 4.38 13.02 4.87
CA GLN A 266 3.71 12.49 6.05
C GLN A 266 3.42 11.02 5.80
N LEU A 267 3.79 10.16 6.74
CA LEU A 267 3.38 8.76 6.76
C LEU A 267 1.98 8.69 7.36
N TRP A 268 1.07 7.99 6.68
CA TRP A 268 -0.30 7.82 7.09
C TRP A 268 -0.66 6.35 7.14
N LEU A 269 -1.39 5.93 8.17
CA LEU A 269 -2.17 4.71 8.13
C LEU A 269 -3.54 5.05 7.56
N VAL A 270 -4.03 4.29 6.58
CA VAL A 270 -5.34 4.45 5.96
C VAL A 270 -6.06 3.11 5.87
N TYR A 271 -7.35 3.09 6.24
CA TYR A 271 -8.19 1.89 6.16
C TYR A 271 -9.66 2.28 5.99
N PRO A 272 -10.50 1.42 5.36
CA PRO A 272 -11.94 1.62 5.32
C PRO A 272 -12.54 1.21 6.68
N ASN A 273 -13.87 1.17 6.79
CA ASN A 273 -14.50 0.47 7.91
C ASN A 273 -14.06 -1.00 7.90
N VAL A 274 -13.34 -1.42 8.94
CA VAL A 274 -12.83 -2.78 9.14
C VAL A 274 -13.33 -3.34 10.48
N PRO A 275 -13.39 -4.67 10.64
CA PRO A 275 -13.73 -5.30 11.93
C PRO A 275 -12.86 -4.79 13.06
N ALA A 276 -13.47 -4.45 14.21
CA ALA A 276 -12.76 -3.95 15.38
C ALA A 276 -11.69 -4.94 15.86
N SER A 277 -11.93 -6.24 15.73
CA SER A 277 -10.98 -7.31 16.05
C SER A 277 -9.67 -7.25 15.23
N GLN A 278 -9.68 -6.66 14.05
CA GLN A 278 -8.49 -6.53 13.19
C GLN A 278 -7.66 -5.26 13.49
N ILE A 279 -8.24 -4.25 14.14
CA ILE A 279 -7.56 -2.98 14.43
C ILE A 279 -6.22 -3.18 15.14
N PRO A 280 -6.09 -4.02 16.20
CA PRO A 280 -4.81 -4.22 16.86
C PRO A 280 -3.69 -4.73 15.93
N ALA A 281 -4.02 -5.59 14.98
CA ALA A 281 -3.05 -6.10 14.00
C ALA A 281 -2.69 -5.04 12.94
N ILE A 282 -3.64 -4.18 12.56
CA ILE A 282 -3.44 -3.04 11.65
C ILE A 282 -2.55 -1.99 12.31
N ASP A 283 -2.80 -1.65 13.58
CA ASP A 283 -2.00 -0.69 14.34
C ASP A 283 -0.57 -1.20 14.55
N ALA A 284 -0.40 -2.46 14.90
CA ALA A 284 0.90 -3.09 15.04
C ALA A 284 1.67 -3.10 13.69
N PHE A 285 0.99 -3.37 12.58
CA PHE A 285 1.57 -3.25 11.24
C PHE A 285 2.06 -1.82 10.96
N ALA A 286 1.23 -0.81 11.22
CA ALA A 286 1.58 0.59 11.01
C ALA A 286 2.77 1.02 11.89
N ALA A 287 2.77 0.59 13.16
CA ALA A 287 3.85 0.83 14.10
C ALA A 287 5.19 0.21 13.62
N ALA A 288 5.17 -1.01 13.09
CA ALA A 288 6.38 -1.63 12.55
C ALA A 288 6.97 -0.86 11.36
N ILE A 289 6.11 -0.32 10.49
CA ILE A 289 6.56 0.51 9.36
C ILE A 289 7.13 1.85 9.85
N ALA A 290 6.45 2.51 10.79
CA ALA A 290 6.90 3.78 11.38
C ALA A 290 8.26 3.62 12.09
N HIS A 291 8.44 2.54 12.85
CA HIS A 291 9.69 2.22 13.52
C HIS A 291 10.86 2.07 12.53
N GLY A 292 10.62 1.44 11.38
CA GLY A 292 11.63 1.31 10.32
C GLY A 292 12.06 2.63 9.67
N LEU A 293 11.36 3.72 9.99
CA LEU A 293 11.66 5.10 9.56
C LEU A 293 12.07 6.02 10.72
N ASP A 294 12.42 5.47 11.88
CA ASP A 294 12.75 6.19 13.11
C ASP A 294 11.65 7.16 13.59
N LEU A 295 10.40 6.88 13.24
CA LEU A 295 9.28 7.68 13.68
C LEU A 295 8.83 7.26 15.09
N PRO A 296 8.46 8.23 15.95
CA PRO A 296 7.92 7.91 17.27
C PRO A 296 6.60 7.14 17.09
N VAL A 297 6.54 5.96 17.67
CA VAL A 297 5.31 5.15 17.68
C VAL A 297 4.36 5.77 18.69
N HIS A 298 3.37 6.52 18.22
CA HIS A 298 2.25 6.91 19.05
C HIS A 298 1.29 5.71 19.10
N THR A 299 1.60 4.76 19.97
CA THR A 299 0.60 3.76 20.37
C THR A 299 -0.43 4.50 21.22
N GLY A 300 -1.58 4.81 20.63
CA GLY A 300 -2.75 5.34 21.33
C GLY A 300 -3.41 4.30 22.25
N ILE A 301 -2.61 3.55 22.99
CA ILE A 301 -3.04 2.68 24.07
C ILE A 301 -2.49 3.33 25.34
N GLU A 302 -3.23 4.27 25.88
CA GLU A 302 -3.18 4.52 27.32
C GLU A 302 -3.83 3.32 27.99
N TYR A 303 -3.03 2.62 28.83
CA TYR A 303 -3.49 1.53 29.69
C TYR A 303 -4.42 2.04 30.81
#